data_abf15b0ed9d654e4927b5fa0540022d7
#
_entry.id   abf15b0ed9d654e4927b5fa0540022d7
#
_cell.length_a   1.000
_cell.length_b   1.000
_cell.length_c   1.000
_cell.angle_alpha   90.00
_cell.angle_beta   90.00
_cell.angle_gamma   90.00
#
_symmetry.space_group_name_H-M   'P 1'
#
loop_
_entity.id
_entity.type
_entity.pdbx_description
1 polymer ?
#
loop_
_entity_poly.entity_id
_entity_poly.type
_entity_poly.pdbx_seq_one_letter_code
_entity_poly.pdbx_strand_id
1 'polypeptide(L)'
;MGDPAGVGPEVCLKAVLTDRVLRVCVPLIVGDLKVLRQHARKMRIPGRMISIKEGEFEELAEMSGKAIPVLDLANVLARDRVFGKIRAGLGRAAVGYIGRAVRLTQEGLVDAVATGPIQKEALRAGGCPFPGHTELLASLVGRGRPVMMLAHGKIRIAHLSTHCPLKEAIRMVKRKRIIYVGRLLAETLGVLDGCPPKIAIAGLNPHAGEGGMFGVEESREIIPAVTELRAEGIDVVGPEPPDTVFAKLRGGLFSGVVAMYHDQGHIAGKMAAFRFSRDGHGSVRGVNVTLGLPLVRTSVEHGTGFEIAGKGLADSASMVDALVLAARMVRGRVGRMPLQRD
;
A
#
# COMPACT_ATOMS: atom_id res chain seq x y z
N MET A 1 -7.60 -0.53 -11.14
CA MET A 1 -8.43 -1.69 -10.72
C MET A 1 -7.64 -2.99 -10.52
N GLY A 2 -6.32 -3.03 -10.71
CA GLY A 2 -5.50 -4.24 -10.62
C GLY A 2 -5.70 -5.20 -11.78
N ASP A 3 -5.40 -6.50 -11.57
CA ASP A 3 -5.56 -7.53 -12.63
C ASP A 3 -7.04 -7.74 -12.96
N PRO A 4 -7.44 -7.60 -14.25
CA PRO A 4 -8.82 -7.75 -14.69
C PRO A 4 -9.43 -9.13 -14.45
N ALA A 5 -8.61 -10.20 -14.38
CA ALA A 5 -9.08 -11.57 -14.14
C ALA A 5 -9.26 -11.92 -12.66
N GLY A 6 -8.74 -11.09 -11.75
CA GLY A 6 -8.76 -11.33 -10.32
C GLY A 6 -9.94 -10.65 -9.61
N VAL A 7 -9.83 -10.58 -8.28
CA VAL A 7 -10.80 -9.89 -7.42
C VAL A 7 -10.67 -8.36 -7.44
N GLY A 8 -9.61 -7.82 -8.09
CA GLY A 8 -9.36 -6.38 -8.15
C GLY A 8 -10.56 -5.54 -8.57
N PRO A 9 -11.21 -5.83 -9.72
CA PRO A 9 -12.42 -5.13 -10.14
C PRO A 9 -13.56 -5.20 -9.13
N GLU A 10 -13.77 -6.38 -8.50
CA GLU A 10 -14.81 -6.59 -7.49
C GLU A 10 -14.58 -5.73 -6.25
N VAL A 11 -13.38 -5.79 -5.67
CA VAL A 11 -13.08 -5.03 -4.45
C VAL A 11 -13.07 -3.52 -4.70
N CYS A 12 -12.66 -3.07 -5.89
CA CYS A 12 -12.75 -1.66 -6.27
C CYS A 12 -14.21 -1.20 -6.34
N LEU A 13 -15.06 -1.94 -7.07
CA LEU A 13 -16.48 -1.60 -7.21
C LEU A 13 -17.20 -1.55 -5.87
N LYS A 14 -16.97 -2.54 -5.00
CA LYS A 14 -17.54 -2.57 -3.65
C LYS A 14 -17.05 -1.42 -2.78
N ALA A 15 -15.75 -1.11 -2.83
CA ALA A 15 -15.14 -0.09 -1.98
C ALA A 15 -15.62 1.33 -2.30
N VAL A 16 -15.68 1.69 -3.60
CA VAL A 16 -16.06 3.04 -4.02
C VAL A 16 -17.54 3.38 -3.76
N LEU A 17 -18.34 2.39 -3.43
CA LEU A 17 -19.75 2.56 -3.06
C LEU A 17 -19.97 2.72 -1.56
N THR A 18 -18.93 2.61 -0.73
CA THR A 18 -19.08 2.71 0.71
C THR A 18 -19.13 4.15 1.19
N ASP A 19 -20.05 4.47 2.09
CA ASP A 19 -20.13 5.79 2.73
C ASP A 19 -18.80 6.21 3.35
N ARG A 20 -18.06 5.25 3.90
CA ARG A 20 -16.77 5.49 4.54
C ARG A 20 -15.74 6.06 3.58
N VAL A 21 -15.77 5.67 2.32
CA VAL A 21 -14.92 6.21 1.24
C VAL A 21 -15.48 7.54 0.74
N LEU A 22 -16.77 7.59 0.43
CA LEU A 22 -17.43 8.77 -0.14
C LEU A 22 -17.38 10.00 0.76
N ARG A 23 -17.30 9.82 2.09
CA ARG A 23 -17.14 10.93 3.06
C ARG A 23 -15.73 11.54 3.04
N VAL A 24 -14.73 10.86 2.52
CA VAL A 24 -13.33 11.30 2.65
C VAL A 24 -12.64 11.60 1.32
N CYS A 25 -13.12 11.05 0.21
CA CYS A 25 -12.57 11.30 -1.11
C CYS A 25 -13.61 11.07 -2.22
N VAL A 26 -13.31 11.57 -3.39
CA VAL A 26 -14.02 11.25 -4.64
C VAL A 26 -13.22 10.19 -5.39
N PRO A 27 -13.66 8.92 -5.39
CA PRO A 27 -12.91 7.84 -5.99
C PRO A 27 -13.12 7.80 -7.52
N LEU A 28 -12.02 7.69 -8.28
CA LEU A 28 -12.01 7.43 -9.72
C LEU A 28 -11.38 6.06 -9.99
N ILE A 29 -12.06 5.19 -10.72
CA ILE A 29 -11.48 3.90 -11.12
C ILE A 29 -10.75 4.05 -12.44
N VAL A 30 -9.45 3.81 -12.47
CA VAL A 30 -8.69 3.65 -13.73
C VAL A 30 -8.72 2.17 -14.11
N GLY A 31 -9.33 1.85 -15.29
CA GLY A 31 -9.54 0.46 -15.66
C GLY A 31 -10.14 0.27 -17.05
N ASP A 32 -10.82 -0.86 -17.23
CA ASP A 32 -11.61 -1.20 -18.44
C ASP A 32 -13.09 -1.28 -18.04
N LEU A 33 -13.90 -0.41 -18.60
CA LEU A 33 -15.33 -0.29 -18.26
C LEU A 33 -16.11 -1.56 -18.59
N LYS A 34 -15.73 -2.27 -19.66
CA LYS A 34 -16.40 -3.51 -20.06
C LYS A 34 -16.12 -4.64 -19.09
N VAL A 35 -14.88 -4.71 -18.55
CA VAL A 35 -14.51 -5.65 -17.48
C VAL A 35 -15.28 -5.32 -16.20
N LEU A 36 -15.27 -4.06 -15.77
CA LEU A 36 -16.00 -3.62 -14.58
C LEU A 36 -17.51 -3.93 -14.67
N ARG A 37 -18.14 -3.65 -15.82
CA ARG A 37 -19.56 -3.99 -16.08
C ARG A 37 -19.81 -5.49 -16.05
N GLN A 38 -18.88 -6.31 -16.57
CA GLN A 38 -18.98 -7.77 -16.52
C GLN A 38 -18.94 -8.26 -15.07
N HIS A 39 -18.01 -7.75 -14.26
CA HIS A 39 -17.91 -8.06 -12.83
C HIS A 39 -19.18 -7.63 -12.08
N ALA A 40 -19.61 -6.38 -12.23
CA ALA A 40 -20.80 -5.86 -11.56
C ALA A 40 -22.05 -6.68 -11.88
N ARG A 41 -22.26 -7.00 -13.18
CA ARG A 41 -23.42 -7.82 -13.60
C ARG A 41 -23.37 -9.21 -13.00
N LYS A 42 -22.22 -9.89 -13.06
CA LYS A 42 -22.07 -11.26 -12.58
C LYS A 42 -22.26 -11.36 -11.06
N MET A 43 -21.77 -10.37 -10.32
CA MET A 43 -21.79 -10.37 -8.85
C MET A 43 -22.92 -9.52 -8.26
N ARG A 44 -23.80 -9.00 -9.11
CA ARG A 44 -24.95 -8.15 -8.72
C ARG A 44 -24.52 -6.95 -7.87
N ILE A 45 -23.37 -6.36 -8.18
CA ILE A 45 -22.90 -5.12 -7.53
C ILE A 45 -23.71 -3.96 -8.11
N PRO A 46 -24.39 -3.15 -7.28
CA PRO A 46 -25.18 -2.01 -7.74
C PRO A 46 -24.29 -0.87 -8.23
N GLY A 47 -24.90 0.13 -8.86
CA GLY A 47 -24.28 1.38 -9.25
C GLY A 47 -24.16 1.56 -10.76
N ARG A 48 -24.42 2.79 -11.20
CA ARG A 48 -24.26 3.22 -12.58
C ARG A 48 -22.80 3.59 -12.82
N MET A 49 -22.14 2.97 -13.80
CA MET A 49 -20.79 3.30 -14.21
C MET A 49 -20.78 4.26 -15.39
N ILE A 50 -20.03 5.34 -15.27
CA ILE A 50 -19.89 6.38 -16.28
C ILE A 50 -18.44 6.42 -16.73
N SER A 51 -18.22 6.40 -18.05
CA SER A 51 -16.90 6.66 -18.62
C SER A 51 -16.60 8.16 -18.52
N ILE A 52 -15.45 8.49 -17.94
CA ILE A 52 -14.98 9.87 -17.77
C ILE A 52 -13.74 10.07 -18.63
N LYS A 53 -13.64 11.21 -19.27
CA LYS A 53 -12.43 11.69 -19.96
C LYS A 53 -11.65 12.63 -19.03
N GLU A 54 -10.37 12.83 -19.32
CA GLU A 54 -9.50 13.65 -18.47
C GLU A 54 -9.94 15.12 -18.37
N GLY A 55 -10.54 15.68 -19.40
CA GLY A 55 -11.11 17.03 -19.37
C GLY A 55 -12.39 17.18 -18.54
N GLU A 56 -12.94 16.07 -18.03
CA GLU A 56 -14.22 16.04 -17.28
C GLU A 56 -14.00 15.82 -15.76
N PHE A 57 -12.76 15.94 -15.25
CA PHE A 57 -12.45 15.65 -13.84
C PHE A 57 -13.05 16.67 -12.86
N GLU A 58 -13.37 17.87 -13.29
CA GLU A 58 -14.07 18.87 -12.48
C GLU A 58 -15.47 18.40 -12.06
N GLU A 59 -16.12 17.57 -12.89
CA GLU A 59 -17.46 17.02 -12.65
C GLU A 59 -17.47 15.85 -11.67
N LEU A 60 -16.30 15.27 -11.32
CA LEU A 60 -16.20 14.09 -10.46
C LEU A 60 -16.86 14.30 -9.08
N ALA A 61 -16.75 15.49 -8.52
CA ALA A 61 -17.33 15.81 -7.21
C ALA A 61 -18.87 15.72 -7.25
N GLU A 62 -19.51 16.15 -8.34
CA GLU A 62 -20.96 16.12 -8.51
C GLU A 62 -21.49 14.70 -8.74
N MET A 63 -20.65 13.81 -9.26
CA MET A 63 -20.96 12.39 -9.50
C MET A 63 -20.81 11.53 -8.26
N SER A 64 -20.13 12.03 -7.21
CA SER A 64 -19.84 11.27 -6.00
C SER A 64 -21.11 10.74 -5.34
N GLY A 65 -21.16 9.44 -5.10
CA GLY A 65 -22.32 8.74 -4.54
C GLY A 65 -23.50 8.52 -5.53
N LYS A 66 -23.53 9.16 -6.69
CA LYS A 66 -24.59 9.01 -7.72
C LYS A 66 -24.18 8.04 -8.83
N ALA A 67 -22.91 7.99 -9.14
CA ALA A 67 -22.34 7.13 -10.16
C ALA A 67 -20.91 6.73 -9.79
N ILE A 68 -20.41 5.67 -10.45
CA ILE A 68 -19.03 5.23 -10.35
C ILE A 68 -18.27 5.78 -11.56
N PRO A 69 -17.41 6.80 -11.39
CA PRO A 69 -16.61 7.32 -12.49
C PRO A 69 -15.48 6.34 -12.83
N VAL A 70 -15.31 6.08 -14.12
CA VAL A 70 -14.29 5.18 -14.66
C VAL A 70 -13.52 5.89 -15.76
N LEU A 71 -12.23 6.07 -15.58
CA LEU A 71 -11.34 6.39 -16.69
C LEU A 71 -11.09 5.10 -17.48
N ASP A 72 -11.82 4.97 -18.59
CA ASP A 72 -11.85 3.76 -19.41
C ASP A 72 -10.67 3.71 -20.37
N LEU A 73 -9.72 2.81 -20.15
CA LEU A 73 -8.61 2.58 -21.07
C LEU A 73 -8.98 1.66 -22.24
N ALA A 74 -10.12 0.96 -22.18
CA ALA A 74 -10.66 0.08 -23.21
C ALA A 74 -9.61 -0.90 -23.80
N ASN A 75 -8.70 -1.40 -22.96
CA ASN A 75 -7.49 -2.12 -23.38
C ASN A 75 -7.57 -3.65 -23.17
N VAL A 76 -8.75 -4.18 -22.80
CA VAL A 76 -8.99 -5.63 -22.64
C VAL A 76 -9.84 -6.16 -23.80
N LEU A 77 -9.25 -7.06 -24.59
CA LEU A 77 -9.95 -7.71 -25.69
C LEU A 77 -11.07 -8.63 -25.17
N ALA A 78 -12.13 -8.80 -25.95
CA ALA A 78 -13.28 -9.62 -25.57
C ALA A 78 -12.89 -11.06 -25.19
N ARG A 79 -11.96 -11.67 -25.95
CA ARG A 79 -11.42 -13.01 -25.71
C ARG A 79 -10.63 -13.17 -24.42
N ASP A 80 -10.12 -12.06 -23.84
CA ASP A 80 -9.29 -12.04 -22.64
C ASP A 80 -10.12 -11.72 -21.39
N ARG A 81 -11.41 -11.36 -21.51
CA ARG A 81 -12.30 -11.08 -20.38
C ARG A 81 -12.75 -12.36 -19.68
N VAL A 82 -11.83 -12.96 -18.93
CA VAL A 82 -12.02 -14.23 -18.22
C VAL A 82 -11.71 -14.05 -16.74
N PHE A 83 -12.29 -14.88 -15.88
CA PHE A 83 -12.02 -14.89 -14.44
C PHE A 83 -10.99 -15.96 -14.10
N GLY A 84 -10.08 -15.64 -13.15
CA GLY A 84 -9.16 -16.60 -12.55
C GLY A 84 -8.15 -17.23 -13.51
N LYS A 85 -7.82 -16.57 -14.64
CA LYS A 85 -6.87 -17.09 -15.62
C LYS A 85 -5.79 -16.08 -15.96
N ILE A 86 -4.57 -16.57 -16.01
CA ILE A 86 -3.41 -15.78 -16.44
C ILE A 86 -3.50 -15.55 -17.96
N ARG A 87 -3.42 -14.31 -18.36
CA ARG A 87 -3.38 -13.87 -19.76
C ARG A 87 -2.42 -12.69 -19.92
N ALA A 88 -1.54 -12.76 -20.91
CA ALA A 88 -0.59 -11.69 -21.22
C ALA A 88 -1.26 -10.34 -21.48
N GLY A 89 -2.42 -10.34 -22.17
CA GLY A 89 -3.22 -9.15 -22.44
C GLY A 89 -3.69 -8.47 -21.14
N LEU A 90 -4.06 -9.26 -20.12
CA LEU A 90 -4.52 -8.72 -18.83
C LEU A 90 -3.37 -8.16 -18.00
N GLY A 91 -2.18 -8.78 -18.08
CA GLY A 91 -0.96 -8.23 -17.47
C GLY A 91 -0.60 -6.87 -18.09
N ARG A 92 -0.63 -6.74 -19.43
CA ARG A 92 -0.44 -5.45 -20.11
C ARG A 92 -1.47 -4.42 -19.70
N ALA A 93 -2.74 -4.83 -19.60
CA ALA A 93 -3.82 -3.94 -19.20
C ALA A 93 -3.58 -3.40 -17.76
N ALA A 94 -3.22 -4.27 -16.82
CA ALA A 94 -2.91 -3.88 -15.44
C ALA A 94 -1.74 -2.88 -15.36
N VAL A 95 -0.65 -3.10 -16.13
CA VAL A 95 0.46 -2.13 -16.25
C VAL A 95 -0.03 -0.80 -16.78
N GLY A 96 -0.92 -0.80 -17.79
CA GLY A 96 -1.52 0.41 -18.35
C GLY A 96 -2.31 1.20 -17.31
N TYR A 97 -3.11 0.53 -16.45
CA TYR A 97 -3.87 1.19 -15.39
C TYR A 97 -2.94 1.85 -14.36
N ILE A 98 -1.90 1.14 -13.94
CA ILE A 98 -0.91 1.68 -12.98
C ILE A 98 -0.19 2.88 -13.60
N GLY A 99 0.30 2.75 -14.83
CA GLY A 99 0.99 3.82 -15.52
C GLY A 99 0.13 5.06 -15.70
N ARG A 100 -1.17 4.89 -16.04
CA ARG A 100 -2.07 6.04 -16.19
C ARG A 100 -2.40 6.68 -14.83
N ALA A 101 -2.67 5.89 -13.79
CA ALA A 101 -2.91 6.42 -12.45
C ALA A 101 -1.72 7.23 -11.91
N VAL A 102 -0.49 6.74 -12.12
CA VAL A 102 0.73 7.47 -11.73
C VAL A 102 0.84 8.80 -12.48
N ARG A 103 0.63 8.80 -13.80
CA ARG A 103 0.69 10.05 -14.59
C ARG A 103 -0.34 11.07 -14.13
N LEU A 104 -1.58 10.65 -13.88
CA LEU A 104 -2.63 11.55 -13.33
C LEU A 104 -2.18 12.21 -12.01
N THR A 105 -1.49 11.45 -11.15
CA THR A 105 -0.97 12.00 -9.89
C THR A 105 0.19 12.98 -10.13
N GLN A 106 1.07 12.69 -11.09
CA GLN A 106 2.17 13.58 -11.46
C GLN A 106 1.68 14.87 -12.14
N GLU A 107 0.58 14.79 -12.89
CA GLU A 107 -0.10 15.91 -13.54
C GLU A 107 -0.96 16.74 -12.54
N GLY A 108 -1.08 16.28 -11.28
CA GLY A 108 -1.90 16.95 -10.26
C GLY A 108 -3.41 16.82 -10.47
N LEU A 109 -3.85 15.93 -11.35
CA LEU A 109 -5.27 15.68 -11.65
C LEU A 109 -5.93 14.78 -10.60
N VAL A 110 -5.14 13.99 -9.89
CA VAL A 110 -5.58 13.20 -8.72
C VAL A 110 -4.51 13.29 -7.62
N ASP A 111 -4.93 13.18 -6.36
CA ASP A 111 -4.06 13.41 -5.20
C ASP A 111 -3.29 12.16 -4.75
N ALA A 112 -3.83 10.97 -5.03
CA ALA A 112 -3.27 9.70 -4.56
C ALA A 112 -3.67 8.53 -5.45
N VAL A 113 -2.92 7.42 -5.33
CA VAL A 113 -3.19 6.15 -6.01
C VAL A 113 -3.44 5.04 -4.99
N ALA A 114 -4.60 4.39 -5.07
CA ALA A 114 -4.87 3.13 -4.38
C ALA A 114 -4.88 1.99 -5.41
N THR A 115 -4.00 0.99 -5.29
CA THR A 115 -3.88 -0.08 -6.28
C THR A 115 -4.58 -1.36 -5.82
N GLY A 116 -5.38 -1.95 -6.71
CA GLY A 116 -5.87 -3.33 -6.60
C GLY A 116 -4.73 -4.34 -6.80
N PRO A 117 -4.96 -5.62 -6.48
CA PRO A 117 -3.94 -6.65 -6.58
C PRO A 117 -3.59 -6.98 -8.04
N ILE A 118 -2.33 -7.34 -8.31
CA ILE A 118 -1.86 -7.76 -9.64
C ILE A 118 -1.26 -9.17 -9.61
N GLN A 119 -1.37 -9.88 -10.72
CA GLN A 119 -0.79 -11.21 -10.87
C GLN A 119 0.60 -11.10 -11.54
N LYS A 120 1.64 -11.50 -10.79
CA LYS A 120 3.04 -11.37 -11.24
C LYS A 120 3.34 -12.13 -12.53
N GLU A 121 2.78 -13.34 -12.67
CA GLU A 121 2.95 -14.15 -13.88
C GLU A 121 2.26 -13.51 -15.09
N ALA A 122 1.07 -12.89 -14.90
CA ALA A 122 0.38 -12.16 -15.96
C ALA A 122 1.17 -10.92 -16.40
N LEU A 123 1.77 -10.18 -15.43
CA LEU A 123 2.64 -9.05 -15.75
C LEU A 123 3.83 -9.49 -16.59
N ARG A 124 4.55 -10.53 -16.15
CA ARG A 124 5.71 -11.07 -16.89
C ARG A 124 5.31 -11.54 -18.27
N ALA A 125 4.22 -12.30 -18.39
CA ALA A 125 3.69 -12.75 -19.68
C ALA A 125 3.28 -11.55 -20.59
N GLY A 126 2.86 -10.45 -19.97
CA GLY A 126 2.54 -9.19 -20.65
C GLY A 126 3.77 -8.37 -21.07
N GLY A 127 4.99 -8.80 -20.75
CA GLY A 127 6.23 -8.11 -21.08
C GLY A 127 6.68 -7.06 -20.05
N CYS A 128 6.09 -7.04 -18.85
CA CYS A 128 6.54 -6.17 -17.78
C CYS A 128 7.86 -6.70 -17.18
N PRO A 129 8.95 -5.89 -17.17
CA PRO A 129 10.24 -6.33 -16.65
C PRO A 129 10.30 -6.30 -15.10
N PHE A 130 9.28 -5.72 -14.45
CA PHE A 130 9.27 -5.54 -13.00
C PHE A 130 8.50 -6.66 -12.30
N PRO A 131 8.98 -7.14 -11.14
CA PRO A 131 8.38 -8.26 -10.42
C PRO A 131 7.08 -7.89 -9.69
N GLY A 132 6.79 -6.61 -9.51
CA GLY A 132 5.60 -6.15 -8.78
C GLY A 132 5.35 -4.65 -8.83
N HIS A 133 4.39 -4.20 -8.00
CA HIS A 133 3.99 -2.80 -7.94
C HIS A 133 5.13 -1.86 -7.56
N THR A 134 5.91 -2.21 -6.54
CA THR A 134 6.91 -1.33 -5.93
C THR A 134 7.97 -0.91 -6.94
N GLU A 135 8.51 -1.89 -7.66
CA GLU A 135 9.55 -1.69 -8.66
C GLU A 135 9.00 -0.99 -9.91
N LEU A 136 7.78 -1.38 -10.34
CA LEU A 136 7.08 -0.72 -11.44
C LEU A 136 6.81 0.76 -11.12
N LEU A 137 6.29 1.06 -9.94
CA LEU A 137 6.00 2.43 -9.51
C LEU A 137 7.28 3.26 -9.39
N ALA A 138 8.35 2.71 -8.78
CA ALA A 138 9.63 3.39 -8.68
C ALA A 138 10.20 3.75 -10.06
N SER A 139 10.08 2.85 -11.03
CA SER A 139 10.48 3.10 -12.42
C SER A 139 9.65 4.16 -13.10
N LEU A 140 8.31 4.14 -12.93
CA LEU A 140 7.39 5.13 -13.53
C LEU A 140 7.59 6.54 -12.97
N VAL A 141 7.94 6.63 -11.69
CA VAL A 141 8.17 7.92 -11.01
C VAL A 141 9.59 8.45 -11.27
N GLY A 142 10.55 7.57 -11.62
CA GLY A 142 11.92 7.93 -11.97
C GLY A 142 12.79 8.41 -10.81
N ARG A 143 12.26 8.53 -9.59
CA ARG A 143 12.99 9.00 -8.39
C ARG A 143 12.38 8.43 -7.11
N GLY A 144 13.18 8.39 -6.05
CA GLY A 144 12.80 7.91 -4.74
C GLY A 144 13.35 6.51 -4.42
N ARG A 145 13.39 6.20 -3.13
CA ARG A 145 13.80 4.88 -2.62
C ARG A 145 12.63 4.30 -1.84
N PRO A 146 11.82 3.42 -2.45
CA PRO A 146 10.59 2.96 -1.84
C PRO A 146 10.86 2.20 -0.52
N VAL A 147 9.99 2.44 0.44
CA VAL A 147 9.93 1.75 1.72
C VAL A 147 8.51 1.24 1.90
N MET A 148 8.37 -0.03 2.22
CA MET A 148 7.09 -0.62 2.53
C MET A 148 6.72 -0.35 3.97
N MET A 149 5.50 0.14 4.20
CA MET A 149 4.89 0.24 5.52
C MET A 149 3.56 -0.52 5.52
N LEU A 150 3.40 -1.46 6.45
CA LEU A 150 2.11 -2.05 6.77
C LEU A 150 1.36 -1.14 7.73
N ALA A 151 0.06 -0.94 7.48
CA ALA A 151 -0.80 -0.15 8.33
C ALA A 151 -2.14 -0.86 8.59
N HIS A 152 -2.51 -1.00 9.86
CA HIS A 152 -3.81 -1.47 10.32
C HIS A 152 -4.23 -0.72 11.57
N GLY A 153 -5.16 0.21 11.44
CA GLY A 153 -5.53 1.11 12.53
C GLY A 153 -4.33 1.94 12.99
N LYS A 154 -3.93 1.75 14.26
CA LYS A 154 -2.75 2.39 14.85
C LYS A 154 -1.48 1.53 14.76
N ILE A 155 -1.56 0.32 14.26
CA ILE A 155 -0.39 -0.54 14.03
C ILE A 155 0.23 -0.14 12.69
N ARG A 156 1.47 0.39 12.73
CA ARG A 156 2.21 0.86 11.56
C ARG A 156 3.64 0.38 11.67
N ILE A 157 4.06 -0.40 10.67
CA ILE A 157 5.35 -1.08 10.67
C ILE A 157 6.04 -0.81 9.34
N ALA A 158 7.11 -0.03 9.36
CA ALA A 158 7.97 0.18 8.21
C ALA A 158 9.07 -0.88 8.15
N HIS A 159 9.47 -1.30 6.97
CA HIS A 159 10.43 -2.38 6.77
C HIS A 159 11.72 -1.86 6.18
N LEU A 160 12.85 -2.23 6.80
CA LEU A 160 14.17 -1.90 6.28
C LEU A 160 14.46 -2.63 4.97
N SER A 161 14.10 -3.91 4.93
CA SER A 161 14.16 -4.79 3.75
C SER A 161 12.83 -5.54 3.57
N THR A 162 12.55 -5.99 2.33
CA THR A 162 11.35 -6.76 1.99
C THR A 162 11.74 -8.01 1.21
N HIS A 163 11.27 -8.21 0.03
CA HIS A 163 11.34 -9.43 -0.78
C HIS A 163 12.77 -9.84 -1.18
N CYS A 164 13.61 -10.19 -0.21
CA CYS A 164 14.95 -10.71 -0.42
C CYS A 164 15.25 -11.88 0.55
N PRO A 165 16.24 -12.74 0.25
CA PRO A 165 16.68 -13.79 1.16
C PRO A 165 17.12 -13.19 2.52
N LEU A 166 16.87 -13.91 3.63
CA LEU A 166 17.20 -13.43 4.97
C LEU A 166 18.68 -13.04 5.12
N LYS A 167 19.58 -13.81 4.52
CA LYS A 167 21.02 -13.49 4.49
C LYS A 167 21.31 -12.12 3.86
N GLU A 168 20.55 -11.73 2.85
CA GLU A 168 20.66 -10.42 2.23
C GLU A 168 20.01 -9.32 3.08
N ALA A 169 18.87 -9.63 3.70
CA ALA A 169 18.20 -8.72 4.63
C ALA A 169 19.13 -8.29 5.78
N ILE A 170 19.90 -9.24 6.34
CA ILE A 170 20.90 -8.94 7.38
C ILE A 170 21.96 -7.94 6.86
N ARG A 171 22.47 -8.13 5.64
CA ARG A 171 23.45 -7.22 5.03
C ARG A 171 22.91 -5.82 4.80
N MET A 172 21.59 -5.69 4.61
CA MET A 172 20.90 -4.41 4.44
C MET A 172 20.71 -3.65 5.75
N VAL A 173 20.96 -4.27 6.92
CA VAL A 173 20.94 -3.57 8.21
C VAL A 173 22.16 -2.65 8.29
N LYS A 174 21.97 -1.42 7.81
CA LYS A 174 22.99 -0.37 7.73
C LYS A 174 22.46 0.92 8.33
N ARG A 175 23.30 1.61 9.11
CA ARG A 175 23.00 2.89 9.77
C ARG A 175 22.27 3.85 8.84
N LYS A 176 22.81 4.12 7.65
CA LYS A 176 22.21 5.05 6.68
C LYS A 176 20.80 4.62 6.22
N ARG A 177 20.57 3.31 6.07
CA ARG A 177 19.26 2.80 5.66
C ARG A 177 18.25 2.89 6.80
N ILE A 178 18.66 2.61 8.04
CA ILE A 178 17.82 2.72 9.24
C ILE A 178 17.38 4.17 9.42
N ILE A 179 18.29 5.13 9.33
CA ILE A 179 18.02 6.57 9.42
C ILE A 179 16.99 6.97 8.35
N TYR A 180 17.22 6.58 7.10
CA TYR A 180 16.30 6.89 6.01
C TYR A 180 14.88 6.38 6.25
N VAL A 181 14.75 5.11 6.68
CA VAL A 181 13.43 4.51 6.96
C VAL A 181 12.79 5.15 8.20
N GLY A 182 13.58 5.43 9.24
CA GLY A 182 13.12 6.09 10.47
C GLY A 182 12.57 7.49 10.19
N ARG A 183 13.28 8.31 9.40
CA ARG A 183 12.81 9.64 8.97
C ARG A 183 11.49 9.55 8.20
N LEU A 184 11.41 8.68 7.20
CA LEU A 184 10.18 8.49 6.41
C LEU A 184 8.99 8.04 7.27
N LEU A 185 9.23 7.13 8.23
CA LEU A 185 8.19 6.69 9.14
C LEU A 185 7.73 7.84 10.03
N ALA A 186 8.66 8.55 10.67
CA ALA A 186 8.34 9.68 11.54
C ALA A 186 7.57 10.78 10.81
N GLU A 187 8.03 11.19 9.63
CA GLU A 187 7.35 12.15 8.77
C GLU A 187 5.92 11.71 8.43
N THR A 188 5.78 10.47 7.94
CA THR A 188 4.48 9.93 7.54
C THR A 188 3.49 9.88 8.72
N LEU A 189 3.95 9.42 9.87
CA LEU A 189 3.10 9.33 11.06
C LEU A 189 2.74 10.71 11.60
N GLY A 190 3.66 11.65 11.57
CA GLY A 190 3.38 13.05 11.88
C GLY A 190 2.30 13.64 10.99
N VAL A 191 2.30 13.34 9.69
CA VAL A 191 1.25 13.74 8.73
C VAL A 191 -0.08 13.07 9.07
N LEU A 192 -0.08 11.77 9.37
CA LEU A 192 -1.29 10.99 9.64
C LEU A 192 -1.97 11.33 10.98
N ASP A 193 -1.18 11.59 12.03
CA ASP A 193 -1.70 11.75 13.38
C ASP A 193 -1.76 13.22 13.82
N GLY A 194 -1.21 14.15 13.04
CA GLY A 194 -1.23 15.59 13.31
C GLY A 194 -0.33 16.04 14.46
N CYS A 195 0.46 15.12 15.05
CA CYS A 195 1.38 15.39 16.16
C CYS A 195 2.71 14.64 15.96
N PRO A 196 3.80 15.06 16.63
CA PRO A 196 5.07 14.35 16.58
C PRO A 196 4.90 12.90 17.06
N PRO A 197 5.30 11.91 16.25
CA PRO A 197 5.16 10.51 16.63
C PRO A 197 6.33 10.05 17.47
N LYS A 198 6.09 9.16 18.42
CA LYS A 198 7.13 8.34 19.06
C LYS A 198 7.30 7.05 18.29
N ILE A 199 8.47 6.82 17.70
CA ILE A 199 8.75 5.61 16.93
C ILE A 199 9.76 4.70 17.63
N ALA A 200 9.72 3.40 17.33
CA ALA A 200 10.70 2.44 17.79
C ALA A 200 11.47 1.82 16.62
N ILE A 201 12.76 1.56 16.83
CA ILE A 201 13.61 0.76 15.95
C ILE A 201 13.76 -0.62 16.59
N ALA A 202 13.30 -1.67 15.94
CA ALA A 202 13.47 -3.03 16.42
C ALA A 202 14.95 -3.45 16.38
N GLY A 203 15.38 -4.30 17.30
CA GLY A 203 16.64 -5.02 17.16
C GLY A 203 16.55 -6.04 16.02
N LEU A 204 17.72 -6.45 15.50
CA LEU A 204 17.83 -7.55 14.55
C LEU A 204 17.89 -8.88 15.30
N ASN A 205 18.76 -8.94 16.32
CA ASN A 205 19.08 -10.14 17.06
C ASN A 205 18.16 -10.32 18.30
N PRO A 206 18.06 -11.54 18.86
CA PRO A 206 17.30 -11.77 20.09
C PRO A 206 17.68 -10.78 21.17
N HIS A 207 16.70 -10.29 21.95
CA HIS A 207 16.87 -9.34 23.06
C HIS A 207 17.65 -8.08 22.67
N ALA A 208 17.58 -7.67 21.40
CA ALA A 208 18.35 -6.55 20.84
C ALA A 208 19.87 -6.73 21.01
N GLY A 209 20.35 -7.96 20.80
CA GLY A 209 21.76 -8.32 20.79
C GLY A 209 22.37 -8.60 22.17
N GLU A 210 21.63 -8.42 23.29
CA GLU A 210 22.09 -8.67 24.69
C GLU A 210 23.52 -8.14 24.92
N GLY A 211 23.75 -6.86 24.67
CA GLY A 211 25.07 -6.24 24.81
C GLY A 211 26.16 -6.77 23.86
N GLY A 212 25.80 -7.43 22.77
CA GLY A 212 26.71 -8.00 21.77
C GLY A 212 26.89 -9.51 21.86
N MET A 213 26.17 -10.17 22.78
CA MET A 213 26.23 -11.64 22.95
C MET A 213 25.70 -12.38 21.72
N PHE A 214 24.65 -11.85 21.06
CA PHE A 214 23.96 -12.49 19.93
C PHE A 214 24.26 -11.83 18.58
N GLY A 215 25.19 -10.89 18.53
CA GLY A 215 25.55 -10.20 17.30
C GLY A 215 26.03 -8.78 17.56
N VAL A 216 26.51 -8.13 16.53
CA VAL A 216 27.10 -6.80 16.60
C VAL A 216 26.33 -5.73 15.81
N GLU A 217 25.27 -6.11 15.13
CA GLU A 217 24.50 -5.23 14.27
C GLU A 217 23.84 -4.09 15.07
N GLU A 218 23.40 -4.39 16.29
CA GLU A 218 22.83 -3.39 17.19
C GLU A 218 23.87 -2.32 17.54
N SER A 219 25.05 -2.71 17.99
CA SER A 219 26.11 -1.79 18.41
C SER A 219 26.73 -1.03 17.24
N ARG A 220 26.89 -1.67 16.07
CA ARG A 220 27.57 -1.08 14.91
C ARG A 220 26.66 -0.26 14.02
N GLU A 221 25.39 -0.62 13.92
CA GLU A 221 24.48 -0.01 12.93
C GLU A 221 23.23 0.60 13.57
N ILE A 222 22.53 -0.11 14.49
CA ILE A 222 21.22 0.32 15.00
C ILE A 222 21.37 1.42 16.05
N ILE A 223 22.21 1.24 17.06
CA ILE A 223 22.43 2.25 18.12
C ILE A 223 22.93 3.58 17.52
N PRO A 224 23.94 3.59 16.63
CA PRO A 224 24.37 4.84 15.98
C PRO A 224 23.27 5.50 15.14
N ALA A 225 22.37 4.70 14.49
CA ALA A 225 21.25 5.25 13.74
C ALA A 225 20.21 5.91 14.66
N VAL A 226 19.87 5.27 15.77
CA VAL A 226 18.96 5.83 16.79
C VAL A 226 19.52 7.11 17.39
N THR A 227 20.83 7.16 17.68
CA THR A 227 21.49 8.36 18.19
C THR A 227 21.39 9.52 17.21
N GLU A 228 21.62 9.26 15.91
CA GLU A 228 21.50 10.28 14.86
C GLU A 228 20.06 10.79 14.69
N LEU A 229 19.08 9.88 14.66
CA LEU A 229 17.67 10.28 14.56
C LEU A 229 17.23 11.14 15.77
N ARG A 230 17.71 10.83 16.97
CA ARG A 230 17.46 11.67 18.17
C ARG A 230 18.11 13.05 18.05
N ALA A 231 19.32 13.12 17.53
CA ALA A 231 20.00 14.40 17.31
C ALA A 231 19.26 15.27 16.28
N GLU A 232 18.47 14.67 15.38
CA GLU A 232 17.60 15.38 14.44
C GLU A 232 16.25 15.80 15.06
N GLY A 233 16.02 15.53 16.35
CA GLY A 233 14.79 15.88 17.04
C GLY A 233 13.64 14.88 16.86
N ILE A 234 13.89 13.67 16.33
CA ILE A 234 12.88 12.63 16.22
C ILE A 234 12.78 11.88 17.57
N ASP A 235 11.55 11.79 18.13
CA ASP A 235 11.29 10.94 19.29
C ASP A 235 11.37 9.47 18.91
N VAL A 236 12.54 8.87 19.07
CA VAL A 236 12.84 7.50 18.69
C VAL A 236 13.51 6.74 19.82
N VAL A 237 13.09 5.49 20.00
CA VAL A 237 13.72 4.55 20.93
C VAL A 237 14.24 3.34 20.17
N GLY A 238 15.25 2.68 20.75
CA GLY A 238 15.81 1.45 20.18
C GLY A 238 17.31 1.32 20.42
N PRO A 239 17.86 0.14 20.08
CA PRO A 239 17.13 -1.04 19.59
C PRO A 239 16.19 -1.62 20.65
N GLU A 240 14.93 -1.84 20.28
CA GLU A 240 13.95 -2.51 21.13
C GLU A 240 13.96 -4.03 20.86
N PRO A 241 13.82 -4.88 21.91
CA PRO A 241 13.75 -6.32 21.72
C PRO A 241 12.65 -6.72 20.74
N PRO A 242 12.97 -7.47 19.65
CA PRO A 242 12.04 -7.72 18.55
C PRO A 242 10.85 -8.61 18.94
N ASP A 243 10.97 -9.40 19.97
CA ASP A 243 9.91 -10.26 20.52
C ASP A 243 8.82 -9.48 21.27
N THR A 244 9.13 -8.28 21.79
CA THR A 244 8.21 -7.49 22.61
C THR A 244 7.79 -6.15 21.98
N VAL A 245 8.57 -5.59 21.05
CA VAL A 245 8.34 -4.26 20.48
C VAL A 245 6.96 -4.13 19.81
N PHE A 246 6.50 -5.19 19.14
CA PHE A 246 5.18 -5.18 18.47
C PHE A 246 4.01 -5.28 19.45
N ALA A 247 4.20 -5.92 20.61
CA ALA A 247 3.22 -5.89 21.69
C ALA A 247 3.11 -4.48 22.27
N LYS A 248 4.24 -3.78 22.47
CA LYS A 248 4.30 -2.38 22.90
C LYS A 248 3.65 -1.44 21.86
N LEU A 249 3.88 -1.66 20.55
CA LEU A 249 3.19 -0.95 19.46
C LEU A 249 1.68 -1.14 19.54
N ARG A 250 1.23 -2.37 19.70
CA ARG A 250 -0.19 -2.69 19.85
C ARG A 250 -0.82 -2.03 21.08
N GLY A 251 -0.07 -1.92 22.16
CA GLY A 251 -0.47 -1.24 23.39
C GLY A 251 -0.46 0.30 23.28
N GLY A 252 0.00 0.87 22.15
CA GLY A 252 0.02 2.31 21.93
C GLY A 252 1.22 3.05 22.53
N LEU A 253 2.25 2.34 22.98
CA LEU A 253 3.48 2.96 23.51
C LEU A 253 4.27 3.66 22.39
N PHE A 254 4.12 3.18 21.15
CA PHE A 254 4.74 3.73 19.95
C PHE A 254 3.69 4.03 18.89
N SER A 255 3.92 5.06 18.09
CA SER A 255 3.13 5.40 16.91
C SER A 255 3.46 4.50 15.72
N GLY A 256 4.66 3.94 15.68
CA GLY A 256 5.13 3.02 14.65
C GLY A 256 6.45 2.36 14.99
N VAL A 257 6.77 1.28 14.26
CA VAL A 257 8.00 0.50 14.44
C VAL A 257 8.71 0.34 13.10
N VAL A 258 10.05 0.46 13.09
CA VAL A 258 10.90 0.03 11.98
C VAL A 258 11.34 -1.41 12.23
N ALA A 259 10.89 -2.34 11.40
CA ALA A 259 11.31 -3.73 11.39
C ALA A 259 12.55 -3.91 10.50
N MET A 260 13.49 -4.76 10.92
CA MET A 260 14.75 -4.97 10.21
C MET A 260 14.59 -5.82 8.95
N TYR A 261 13.63 -6.73 8.92
CA TYR A 261 13.36 -7.58 7.76
C TYR A 261 11.86 -7.90 7.63
N HIS A 262 11.51 -8.46 6.47
CA HIS A 262 10.13 -8.71 6.05
C HIS A 262 9.31 -9.43 7.13
N ASP A 263 9.69 -10.65 7.53
CA ASP A 263 8.85 -11.48 8.40
C ASP A 263 8.77 -10.95 9.82
N GLN A 264 9.80 -10.25 10.31
CA GLN A 264 9.76 -9.62 11.62
C GLN A 264 8.56 -8.67 11.76
N GLY A 265 8.31 -7.85 10.73
CA GLY A 265 7.17 -6.91 10.75
C GLY A 265 5.88 -7.53 10.23
N HIS A 266 5.94 -8.39 9.20
CA HIS A 266 4.75 -8.96 8.57
C HIS A 266 4.03 -9.95 9.48
N ILE A 267 4.74 -10.81 10.21
CA ILE A 267 4.11 -11.75 11.15
C ILE A 267 3.29 -10.97 12.17
N ALA A 268 3.89 -9.97 12.82
CA ALA A 268 3.20 -9.15 13.81
C ALA A 268 2.03 -8.35 13.21
N GLY A 269 2.25 -7.71 12.07
CA GLY A 269 1.24 -6.91 11.37
C GLY A 269 0.06 -7.74 10.89
N LYS A 270 0.31 -8.89 10.29
CA LYS A 270 -0.74 -9.79 9.77
C LYS A 270 -1.50 -10.48 10.88
N MET A 271 -0.85 -10.90 11.96
CA MET A 271 -1.55 -11.43 13.13
C MET A 271 -2.52 -10.41 13.74
N ALA A 272 -2.20 -9.13 13.68
CA ALA A 272 -3.10 -8.08 14.16
C ALA A 272 -4.25 -7.78 13.19
N ALA A 273 -4.02 -7.89 11.87
CA ALA A 273 -4.92 -7.43 10.82
C ALA A 273 -5.78 -8.53 10.20
N PHE A 274 -5.28 -9.78 10.17
CA PHE A 274 -5.98 -10.90 9.52
C PHE A 274 -6.79 -11.69 10.54
N ARG A 275 -7.98 -12.10 10.13
CA ARG A 275 -8.86 -12.97 10.91
C ARG A 275 -9.34 -14.09 10.01
N PHE A 276 -9.07 -15.34 10.38
CA PHE A 276 -9.55 -16.53 9.71
C PHE A 276 -10.52 -17.26 10.60
N SER A 277 -11.63 -17.74 10.03
CA SER A 277 -12.54 -18.65 10.66
C SER A 277 -12.10 -20.11 10.44
N ARG A 278 -12.69 -21.05 11.19
CA ARG A 278 -12.29 -22.47 11.12
C ARG A 278 -12.55 -23.11 9.74
N ASP A 279 -13.49 -22.59 8.98
CA ASP A 279 -13.83 -23.02 7.62
C ASP A 279 -12.90 -22.43 6.54
N GLY A 280 -11.84 -21.70 6.95
CA GLY A 280 -10.85 -21.10 6.06
C GLY A 280 -11.29 -19.77 5.42
N HIS A 281 -12.52 -19.31 5.68
CA HIS A 281 -12.93 -17.96 5.29
C HIS A 281 -12.24 -16.93 6.18
N GLY A 282 -11.79 -15.83 5.60
CA GLY A 282 -11.06 -14.82 6.36
C GLY A 282 -11.32 -13.40 5.89
N SER A 283 -11.29 -12.47 6.83
CA SER A 283 -11.19 -11.04 6.55
C SER A 283 -9.72 -10.65 6.58
N VAL A 284 -9.24 -10.13 5.45
CA VAL A 284 -7.89 -9.59 5.31
C VAL A 284 -8.01 -8.07 5.36
N ARG A 285 -7.71 -7.51 6.52
CA ARG A 285 -7.59 -6.06 6.69
C ARG A 285 -6.13 -5.66 6.66
N GLY A 286 -5.89 -4.39 6.51
CA GLY A 286 -4.55 -3.85 6.41
C GLY A 286 -4.30 -3.22 5.05
N VAL A 287 -3.35 -2.32 5.06
CA VAL A 287 -2.97 -1.50 3.92
C VAL A 287 -1.47 -1.54 3.77
N ASN A 288 -1.01 -1.81 2.57
CA ASN A 288 0.38 -1.61 2.22
C ASN A 288 0.55 -0.17 1.70
N VAL A 289 1.45 0.57 2.32
CA VAL A 289 1.79 1.95 1.95
C VAL A 289 3.20 1.96 1.38
N THR A 290 3.40 2.62 0.25
CA THR A 290 4.74 2.86 -0.29
C THR A 290 5.20 4.25 0.10
N LEU A 291 6.14 4.33 1.02
CA LEU A 291 6.80 5.56 1.44
C LEU A 291 7.99 5.87 0.53
N GLY A 292 8.49 7.11 0.57
CA GLY A 292 9.70 7.52 -0.15
C GLY A 292 9.52 7.72 -1.65
N LEU A 293 8.28 7.74 -2.14
CA LEU A 293 7.92 8.19 -3.49
C LEU A 293 7.30 9.61 -3.43
N PRO A 294 7.42 10.42 -4.47
CA PRO A 294 6.85 11.78 -4.53
C PRO A 294 5.32 11.78 -4.74
N LEU A 295 4.66 10.66 -4.51
CA LEU A 295 3.22 10.50 -4.57
C LEU A 295 2.71 9.69 -3.36
N VAL A 296 1.44 9.85 -3.01
CA VAL A 296 0.78 9.00 -2.03
C VAL A 296 0.31 7.73 -2.72
N ARG A 297 0.84 6.58 -2.27
CA ARG A 297 0.41 5.29 -2.78
C ARG A 297 0.06 4.32 -1.66
N THR A 298 -1.14 3.76 -1.76
CA THR A 298 -1.64 2.68 -0.92
C THR A 298 -2.04 1.47 -1.74
N SER A 299 -2.15 0.31 -1.14
CA SER A 299 -2.70 -0.90 -1.77
C SER A 299 -3.31 -1.85 -0.77
N VAL A 300 -4.09 -2.78 -1.29
CA VAL A 300 -4.59 -3.92 -0.52
C VAL A 300 -3.46 -4.86 -0.10
N GLU A 301 -3.68 -5.61 0.98
CA GLU A 301 -2.73 -6.61 1.52
C GLU A 301 -2.99 -8.04 0.99
N HIS A 302 -4.06 -8.26 0.24
CA HIS A 302 -4.37 -9.56 -0.35
C HIS A 302 -3.91 -9.66 -1.82
N GLY A 303 -3.79 -10.89 -2.32
CA GLY A 303 -3.48 -11.18 -3.72
C GLY A 303 -4.69 -11.07 -4.64
N THR A 304 -4.52 -11.56 -5.86
CA THR A 304 -5.55 -11.51 -6.92
C THR A 304 -6.74 -12.43 -6.69
N GLY A 305 -6.67 -13.39 -5.76
CA GLY A 305 -7.77 -14.27 -5.39
C GLY A 305 -8.43 -14.96 -6.61
N PHE A 306 -7.63 -15.52 -7.49
CA PHE A 306 -8.12 -16.11 -8.75
C PHE A 306 -9.15 -17.23 -8.53
N GLU A 307 -9.02 -17.96 -7.43
CA GLU A 307 -9.91 -19.05 -7.02
C GLU A 307 -11.33 -18.57 -6.67
N ILE A 308 -11.47 -17.31 -6.23
CA ILE A 308 -12.76 -16.70 -5.89
C ILE A 308 -13.19 -15.61 -6.87
N ALA A 309 -12.38 -15.32 -7.90
CA ALA A 309 -12.67 -14.29 -8.88
C ALA A 309 -14.01 -14.55 -9.60
N GLY A 310 -14.88 -13.55 -9.64
CA GLY A 310 -16.21 -13.64 -10.25
C GLY A 310 -17.25 -14.43 -9.43
N LYS A 311 -16.95 -14.77 -8.16
CA LYS A 311 -17.91 -15.44 -7.26
C LYS A 311 -18.61 -14.47 -6.31
N GLY A 312 -18.21 -13.22 -6.22
CA GLY A 312 -18.82 -12.23 -5.33
C GLY A 312 -18.38 -12.35 -3.88
N LEU A 313 -17.37 -13.18 -3.59
CA LEU A 313 -16.91 -13.52 -2.24
C LEU A 313 -15.80 -12.62 -1.71
N ALA A 314 -15.19 -11.78 -2.55
CA ALA A 314 -14.08 -10.94 -2.13
C ALA A 314 -14.51 -9.86 -1.14
N ASP A 315 -13.78 -9.77 -0.01
CA ASP A 315 -13.93 -8.70 0.99
C ASP A 315 -13.23 -7.43 0.49
N SER A 316 -13.97 -6.32 0.45
CA SER A 316 -13.43 -5.02 0.04
C SER A 316 -12.82 -4.19 1.17
N ALA A 317 -12.79 -4.71 2.40
CA ALA A 317 -12.38 -3.94 3.59
C ALA A 317 -10.96 -3.37 3.46
N SER A 318 -10.01 -4.15 2.91
CA SER A 318 -8.63 -3.68 2.67
C SER A 318 -8.58 -2.54 1.63
N MET A 319 -9.40 -2.59 0.57
CA MET A 319 -9.48 -1.50 -0.42
C MET A 319 -10.13 -0.25 0.16
N VAL A 320 -11.17 -0.40 0.97
CA VAL A 320 -11.78 0.71 1.72
C VAL A 320 -10.75 1.36 2.63
N ASP A 321 -10.03 0.56 3.42
CA ASP A 321 -8.99 1.05 4.32
C ASP A 321 -7.84 1.74 3.53
N ALA A 322 -7.46 1.22 2.35
CA ALA A 322 -6.45 1.81 1.48
C ALA A 322 -6.87 3.19 0.96
N LEU A 323 -8.09 3.35 0.47
CA LEU A 323 -8.63 4.63 0.00
C LEU A 323 -8.73 5.66 1.13
N VAL A 324 -9.25 5.26 2.29
CA VAL A 324 -9.37 6.14 3.46
C VAL A 324 -8.00 6.59 3.97
N LEU A 325 -7.03 5.68 4.01
CA LEU A 325 -5.67 6.01 4.45
C LEU A 325 -4.98 6.95 3.45
N ALA A 326 -5.13 6.73 2.15
CA ALA A 326 -4.62 7.63 1.11
C ALA A 326 -5.17 9.04 1.27
N ALA A 327 -6.50 9.19 1.44
CA ALA A 327 -7.14 10.48 1.66
C ALA A 327 -6.63 11.19 2.94
N ARG A 328 -6.39 10.45 4.03
CA ARG A 328 -5.80 11.00 5.25
C ARG A 328 -4.36 11.49 5.03
N MET A 329 -3.55 10.74 4.30
CA MET A 329 -2.17 11.13 3.99
C MET A 329 -2.13 12.40 3.14
N VAL A 330 -3.02 12.55 2.16
CA VAL A 330 -3.13 13.75 1.34
C VAL A 330 -3.50 14.96 2.19
N ARG A 331 -4.58 14.86 2.98
CA ARG A 331 -5.03 15.96 3.86
C ARG A 331 -3.96 16.43 4.84
N GLY A 332 -3.24 15.50 5.45
CA GLY A 332 -2.17 15.83 6.37
C GLY A 332 -0.96 16.50 5.70
N ARG A 333 -0.70 16.22 4.42
CA ARG A 333 0.33 16.93 3.63
C ARG A 333 -0.09 18.36 3.32
N VAL A 334 -1.32 18.58 2.86
CA VAL A 334 -1.84 19.89 2.52
C VAL A 334 -1.85 20.84 3.74
N GLY A 335 -2.13 20.32 4.94
CA GLY A 335 -2.11 21.10 6.18
C GLY A 335 -0.72 21.50 6.69
N ARG A 336 0.38 20.97 6.11
CA ARG A 336 1.77 21.18 6.58
C ARG A 336 2.71 21.81 5.57
N MET A 337 2.34 21.89 4.28
CA MET A 337 3.17 22.51 3.26
C MET A 337 2.58 23.84 2.78
N PRO A 338 3.34 24.94 2.82
CA PRO A 338 3.22 25.90 1.74
C PRO A 338 3.69 25.17 0.48
N LEU A 339 2.80 25.07 -0.50
CA LEU A 339 3.14 24.56 -1.84
C LEU A 339 4.30 25.42 -2.39
N GLN A 340 5.52 24.98 -2.21
CA GLN A 340 6.59 25.37 -3.11
C GLN A 340 6.34 24.66 -4.43
N ARG A 341 5.65 25.37 -5.30
CA ARG A 341 5.64 25.14 -6.73
C ARG A 341 6.90 25.81 -7.26
N ASP A 342 7.94 25.03 -7.47
CA ASP A 342 9.06 25.34 -8.35
C ASP A 342 9.09 24.30 -9.48
#